data_60df520d3832524b1fb08bbfbdd99904
#
_entry.id   60df520d3832524b1fb08bbfbdd99904
#
_cell.length_a   1.000
_cell.length_b   1.000
_cell.length_c   1.000
_cell.angle_alpha   90.00
_cell.angle_beta   90.00
_cell.angle_gamma   90.00
#
_symmetry.space_group_name_H-M   'P 1'
#
loop_
_entity.id
_entity.type
_entity.pdbx_description
1 polymer ?
#
loop_
_entity_poly.entity_id
_entity_poly.type
_entity_poly.pdbx_seq_one_letter_code
_entity_poly.pdbx_strand_id
1 'polypeptide(L)'
;MTSNPTVVSYVHGYGPTEATRLADQADTLVELLHHDTHFPAGSRVLEAGCGVGAQTVHLLARNPLAHFTCIDREPSSLAAARSAVAALPAASAVTFLEADLFHLPFFAASFDHVFVCFVLEHLVHPDEALRALMRVLRPGGTITVIEGDHGSTFFHPHSEKAHRTIDCLVQVQAHGSGDANIGRRLFPLLTRVGLLDVQVSPRFVYADRSRPRWVDGFTNKTFIAMVEGAREASLRLGLIRQDEWAEGIADLKRAALDDGTFCYTFFKATARA
;
A
#
# COMPACT_ATOMS: atom_id res chain seq x y z
N MET A 1 24.54 -0.77 22.74
CA MET A 1 23.54 -0.20 21.83
C MET A 1 23.02 -1.36 20.99
N THR A 2 21.96 -1.98 21.43
CA THR A 2 21.32 -3.09 20.71
C THR A 2 20.46 -2.47 19.61
N SER A 3 20.85 -2.66 18.35
CA SER A 3 20.02 -2.32 17.19
C SER A 3 18.70 -3.08 17.30
N ASN A 4 17.62 -2.36 17.39
CA ASN A 4 16.27 -2.94 17.41
C ASN A 4 16.00 -3.58 16.03
N PRO A 5 15.83 -4.91 15.89
CA PRO A 5 15.73 -5.60 14.60
C PRO A 5 14.40 -5.41 13.87
N THR A 6 13.51 -4.55 14.40
CA THR A 6 12.15 -4.33 13.88
C THR A 6 12.04 -3.21 12.83
N VAL A 7 13.11 -2.50 12.51
CA VAL A 7 13.07 -1.36 11.58
C VAL A 7 13.62 -1.77 10.22
N VAL A 8 12.75 -2.18 9.32
CA VAL A 8 13.06 -2.29 7.89
C VAL A 8 13.07 -0.87 7.30
N SER A 9 14.14 -0.53 6.58
CA SER A 9 14.17 0.69 5.78
C SER A 9 13.14 0.57 4.65
N TYR A 10 12.26 1.56 4.50
CA TYR A 10 11.32 1.60 3.39
C TYR A 10 12.06 1.60 2.06
N VAL A 11 11.80 0.60 1.21
CA VAL A 11 12.58 0.30 0.00
C VAL A 11 12.59 1.48 -0.99
N HIS A 12 11.50 2.26 -1.04
CA HIS A 12 11.33 3.38 -1.98
C HIS A 12 11.77 4.75 -1.42
N GLY A 13 12.14 4.81 -0.13
CA GLY A 13 12.53 6.06 0.55
C GLY A 13 11.35 6.98 0.86
N TYR A 14 11.64 8.17 1.43
CA TYR A 14 10.64 9.15 1.88
C TYR A 14 10.77 10.50 1.14
N GLY A 15 11.33 10.50 -0.06
CA GLY A 15 11.59 11.72 -0.83
C GLY A 15 10.36 12.28 -1.54
N PRO A 16 10.43 13.54 -2.05
CA PRO A 16 9.31 14.18 -2.77
C PRO A 16 8.81 13.40 -3.99
N THR A 17 9.71 12.72 -4.70
CA THR A 17 9.36 11.88 -5.87
C THR A 17 8.47 10.73 -5.46
N GLU A 18 8.78 10.09 -4.33
CA GLU A 18 7.96 8.99 -3.81
C GLU A 18 6.59 9.51 -3.32
N ALA A 19 6.54 10.65 -2.67
CA ALA A 19 5.28 11.28 -2.26
C ALA A 19 4.37 11.55 -3.47
N THR A 20 4.93 12.05 -4.58
CA THR A 20 4.19 12.28 -5.83
C THR A 20 3.70 10.95 -6.41
N ARG A 21 4.55 9.92 -6.46
CA ARG A 21 4.17 8.59 -6.95
C ARG A 21 3.01 7.99 -6.15
N LEU A 22 3.04 8.12 -4.82
CA LEU A 22 1.96 7.62 -3.93
C LEU A 22 0.64 8.36 -4.14
N ALA A 23 0.68 9.68 -4.37
CA ALA A 23 -0.50 10.47 -4.70
C ALA A 23 -1.07 10.07 -6.07
N ASP A 24 -0.25 9.98 -7.11
CA ASP A 24 -0.66 9.54 -8.46
C ASP A 24 -1.28 8.13 -8.42
N GLN A 25 -0.70 7.23 -7.65
CA GLN A 25 -1.23 5.88 -7.43
C GLN A 25 -2.62 5.92 -6.79
N ALA A 26 -2.77 6.67 -5.68
CA ALA A 26 -4.03 6.77 -4.97
C ALA A 26 -5.13 7.37 -5.83
N ASP A 27 -4.84 8.46 -6.55
CA ASP A 27 -5.77 9.12 -7.48
C ASP A 27 -6.20 8.20 -8.62
N THR A 28 -5.25 7.43 -9.18
CA THR A 28 -5.54 6.50 -10.27
C THR A 28 -6.42 5.34 -9.82
N LEU A 29 -6.17 4.82 -8.63
CA LEU A 29 -6.81 3.60 -8.12
C LEU A 29 -8.04 3.85 -7.24
N VAL A 30 -8.42 5.11 -6.99
CA VAL A 30 -9.43 5.48 -5.99
C VAL A 30 -10.75 4.72 -6.17
N GLU A 31 -11.28 4.64 -7.39
CA GLU A 31 -12.54 3.92 -7.64
C GLU A 31 -12.37 2.40 -7.51
N LEU A 32 -11.24 1.86 -7.93
CA LEU A 32 -10.97 0.42 -7.81
C LEU A 32 -10.88 -0.03 -6.34
N LEU A 33 -10.19 0.75 -5.51
CA LEU A 33 -9.88 0.35 -4.14
C LEU A 33 -10.94 0.81 -3.12
N HIS A 34 -11.62 1.95 -3.39
CA HIS A 34 -12.44 2.63 -2.39
C HIS A 34 -13.92 2.78 -2.73
N HIS A 35 -14.42 2.29 -3.89
CA HIS A 35 -15.85 2.42 -4.23
C HIS A 35 -16.79 1.85 -3.15
N ASP A 36 -16.32 0.91 -2.36
CA ASP A 36 -17.02 0.22 -1.28
C ASP A 36 -16.41 0.47 0.12
N THR A 37 -15.57 1.53 0.27
CA THR A 37 -15.00 1.92 1.57
C THR A 37 -15.89 2.98 2.21
N HIS A 38 -16.81 2.54 3.07
CA HIS A 38 -17.76 3.42 3.77
C HIS A 38 -17.75 3.17 5.26
N PHE A 39 -17.71 4.26 6.02
CA PHE A 39 -17.81 4.26 7.48
C PHE A 39 -19.06 5.03 7.90
N PRO A 40 -19.86 4.54 8.86
CA PRO A 40 -21.03 5.24 9.37
C PRO A 40 -20.69 6.63 9.92
N ALA A 41 -21.62 7.56 9.83
CA ALA A 41 -21.46 8.90 10.41
C ALA A 41 -21.13 8.83 11.92
N GLY A 42 -20.18 9.64 12.36
CA GLY A 42 -19.70 9.66 13.75
C GLY A 42 -18.74 8.52 14.12
N SER A 43 -18.42 7.60 13.19
CA SER A 43 -17.45 6.52 13.44
C SER A 43 -16.06 7.08 13.73
N ARG A 44 -15.37 6.43 14.67
CA ARG A 44 -13.96 6.66 14.96
C ARG A 44 -13.14 5.66 14.13
N VAL A 45 -12.37 6.16 13.18
CA VAL A 45 -11.57 5.37 12.24
C VAL A 45 -10.08 5.58 12.55
N LEU A 46 -9.33 4.51 12.72
CA LEU A 46 -7.88 4.54 12.75
C LEU A 46 -7.34 4.19 11.36
N GLU A 47 -6.68 5.13 10.70
CA GLU A 47 -5.85 4.86 9.53
C GLU A 47 -4.43 4.57 10.00
N ALA A 48 -3.97 3.34 9.83
CA ALA A 48 -2.69 2.86 10.32
C ALA A 48 -1.65 2.83 9.19
N GLY A 49 -0.58 3.62 9.33
CA GLY A 49 0.43 3.82 8.30
C GLY A 49 -0.06 4.76 7.18
N CYS A 50 -0.54 5.95 7.56
CA CYS A 50 -1.13 6.89 6.58
C CYS A 50 -0.12 7.50 5.60
N GLY A 51 1.19 7.36 5.88
CA GLY A 51 2.25 7.92 5.06
C GLY A 51 2.06 9.41 4.79
N VAL A 52 2.16 9.79 3.54
CA VAL A 52 1.98 11.18 3.06
C VAL A 52 0.51 11.60 2.92
N GLY A 53 -0.44 10.77 3.39
CA GLY A 53 -1.88 11.07 3.36
C GLY A 53 -2.55 10.79 2.01
N ALA A 54 -1.90 10.05 1.12
CA ALA A 54 -2.42 9.77 -0.22
C ALA A 54 -3.79 9.07 -0.19
N GLN A 55 -3.98 8.11 0.72
CA GLN A 55 -5.27 7.44 0.92
C GLN A 55 -6.20 8.28 1.79
N THR A 56 -5.67 9.00 2.79
CA THR A 56 -6.42 9.84 3.72
C THR A 56 -7.33 10.83 3.00
N VAL A 57 -6.82 11.49 1.94
CA VAL A 57 -7.58 12.44 1.11
C VAL A 57 -8.87 11.80 0.57
N HIS A 58 -8.77 10.61 0.01
CA HIS A 58 -9.90 9.88 -0.57
C HIS A 58 -10.85 9.32 0.49
N LEU A 59 -10.31 8.86 1.62
CA LEU A 59 -11.12 8.38 2.74
C LEU A 59 -11.98 9.50 3.33
N LEU A 60 -11.41 10.69 3.53
CA LEU A 60 -12.13 11.87 4.02
C LEU A 60 -13.21 12.32 3.03
N ALA A 61 -12.90 12.36 1.73
CA ALA A 61 -13.87 12.75 0.71
C ALA A 61 -15.09 11.81 0.65
N ARG A 62 -14.88 10.52 0.88
CA ARG A 62 -15.93 9.49 0.84
C ARG A 62 -16.69 9.35 2.16
N ASN A 63 -16.09 9.77 3.27
CA ASN A 63 -16.61 9.58 4.61
C ASN A 63 -16.55 10.89 5.42
N PRO A 64 -17.20 11.98 4.95
CA PRO A 64 -17.01 13.32 5.52
C PRO A 64 -17.57 13.49 6.95
N LEU A 65 -18.35 12.52 7.43
CA LEU A 65 -18.96 12.54 8.77
C LEU A 65 -18.27 11.54 9.74
N ALA A 66 -17.20 10.85 9.32
CA ALA A 66 -16.39 10.01 10.19
C ALA A 66 -15.22 10.82 10.78
N HIS A 67 -14.74 10.40 11.95
CA HIS A 67 -13.58 11.01 12.62
C HIS A 67 -12.35 10.11 12.42
N PHE A 68 -11.31 10.65 11.81
CA PHE A 68 -10.09 9.91 11.52
C PHE A 68 -8.97 10.24 12.49
N THR A 69 -8.31 9.19 12.97
CA THR A 69 -6.98 9.27 13.57
C THR A 69 -6.03 8.57 12.63
N CYS A 70 -5.12 9.34 12.03
CA CYS A 70 -4.15 8.85 11.06
C CYS A 70 -2.79 8.75 11.73
N ILE A 71 -2.17 7.58 11.72
CA ILE A 71 -0.87 7.37 12.36
C ILE A 71 0.17 6.94 11.34
N ASP A 72 1.39 7.44 11.54
CA ASP A 72 2.60 6.99 10.86
C ASP A 72 3.79 7.15 11.81
N ARG A 73 4.86 6.40 11.58
CA ARG A 73 6.09 6.51 12.36
C ARG A 73 7.03 7.59 11.87
N GLU A 74 6.84 8.07 10.62
CA GLU A 74 7.73 9.01 9.96
C GLU A 74 7.18 10.44 10.05
N PRO A 75 7.82 11.34 10.84
CA PRO A 75 7.32 12.69 11.04
C PRO A 75 7.23 13.52 9.75
N SER A 76 8.13 13.30 8.79
CA SER A 76 8.14 14.00 7.51
C SER A 76 6.93 13.61 6.67
N SER A 77 6.53 12.34 6.68
CA SER A 77 5.32 11.82 6.04
C SER A 77 4.06 12.46 6.65
N LEU A 78 3.98 12.53 7.99
CA LEU A 78 2.86 13.18 8.68
C LEU A 78 2.76 14.68 8.37
N ALA A 79 3.89 15.38 8.20
CA ALA A 79 3.87 16.78 7.78
C ALA A 79 3.30 16.94 6.37
N ALA A 80 3.66 16.06 5.44
CA ALA A 80 3.09 16.01 4.10
C ALA A 80 1.60 15.69 4.12
N ALA A 81 1.18 14.70 4.94
CA ALA A 81 -0.23 14.31 5.09
C ALA A 81 -1.10 15.47 5.62
N ARG A 82 -0.62 16.20 6.63
CA ARG A 82 -1.30 17.41 7.13
C ARG A 82 -1.49 18.45 6.03
N SER A 83 -0.45 18.67 5.22
CA SER A 83 -0.51 19.61 4.10
C SER A 83 -1.49 19.14 3.02
N ALA A 84 -1.52 17.86 2.70
CA ALA A 84 -2.39 17.29 1.69
C ALA A 84 -3.89 17.45 2.04
N VAL A 85 -4.24 17.35 3.33
CA VAL A 85 -5.65 17.45 3.76
C VAL A 85 -6.07 18.88 4.16
N ALA A 86 -5.13 19.82 4.33
CA ALA A 86 -5.40 21.13 4.93
C ALA A 86 -6.49 21.94 4.22
N ALA A 87 -6.65 21.79 2.91
CA ALA A 87 -7.63 22.48 2.10
C ALA A 87 -8.98 21.72 1.97
N LEU A 88 -9.10 20.52 2.55
CA LEU A 88 -10.31 19.71 2.43
C LEU A 88 -11.38 20.19 3.43
N PRO A 89 -12.65 20.17 3.06
CA PRO A 89 -13.75 20.53 3.98
C PRO A 89 -13.76 19.70 5.26
N ALA A 90 -13.32 18.44 5.20
CA ALA A 90 -13.27 17.51 6.32
C ALA A 90 -11.94 17.56 7.11
N ALA A 91 -11.07 18.55 6.88
CA ALA A 91 -9.76 18.67 7.55
C ALA A 91 -9.87 18.70 9.09
N SER A 92 -10.95 19.25 9.64
CA SER A 92 -11.21 19.29 11.10
C SER A 92 -11.60 17.93 11.69
N ALA A 93 -11.95 16.95 10.86
CA ALA A 93 -12.35 15.60 11.29
C ALA A 93 -11.15 14.63 11.33
N VAL A 94 -9.93 15.10 11.09
CA VAL A 94 -8.72 14.27 11.09
C VAL A 94 -7.69 14.74 12.11
N THR A 95 -7.12 13.77 12.83
CA THR A 95 -5.99 13.97 13.74
C THR A 95 -4.82 13.12 13.25
N PHE A 96 -3.63 13.72 13.15
CA PHE A 96 -2.40 13.02 12.80
C PHE A 96 -1.52 12.83 14.02
N LEU A 97 -1.03 11.63 14.25
CA LEU A 97 -0.20 11.28 15.41
C LEU A 97 0.98 10.41 14.96
N GLU A 98 2.18 10.76 15.44
CA GLU A 98 3.35 9.89 15.31
C GLU A 98 3.19 8.69 16.25
N ALA A 99 3.18 7.48 15.68
CA ALA A 99 3.03 6.25 16.44
C ALA A 99 3.61 5.04 15.72
N ASP A 100 4.10 4.08 16.52
CA ASP A 100 4.52 2.77 16.07
C ASP A 100 3.32 1.81 16.08
N LEU A 101 3.11 1.09 14.97
CA LEU A 101 2.05 0.09 14.83
C LEU A 101 2.12 -1.04 15.86
N PHE A 102 3.33 -1.36 16.33
CA PHE A 102 3.55 -2.40 17.33
C PHE A 102 3.27 -1.90 18.77
N HIS A 103 3.27 -0.57 18.99
CA HIS A 103 3.13 0.08 20.30
C HIS A 103 2.10 1.20 20.27
N LEU A 104 0.86 0.89 19.89
CA LEU A 104 -0.20 1.88 19.74
C LEU A 104 -0.54 2.57 21.06
N PRO A 105 -0.51 3.95 21.11
CA PRO A 105 -0.75 4.73 22.32
C PRO A 105 -2.25 4.93 22.61
N PHE A 106 -3.07 3.94 22.30
CA PHE A 106 -4.52 3.99 22.48
C PHE A 106 -4.98 2.93 23.48
N PHE A 107 -6.06 3.23 24.19
CA PHE A 107 -6.75 2.24 24.99
C PHE A 107 -7.39 1.15 24.12
N ALA A 108 -7.64 -0.01 24.72
CA ALA A 108 -8.42 -1.04 24.05
C ALA A 108 -9.81 -0.52 23.66
N ALA A 109 -10.37 -1.02 22.56
CA ALA A 109 -11.70 -0.67 22.07
C ALA A 109 -11.91 0.85 21.80
N SER A 110 -10.86 1.56 21.36
CA SER A 110 -10.90 3.00 21.07
C SER A 110 -11.53 3.34 19.72
N PHE A 111 -11.53 2.40 18.76
CA PHE A 111 -11.96 2.65 17.38
C PHE A 111 -13.08 1.71 16.95
N ASP A 112 -13.96 2.26 16.10
CA ASP A 112 -15.04 1.51 15.46
C ASP A 112 -14.53 0.76 14.25
N HIS A 113 -13.56 1.35 13.53
CA HIS A 113 -12.96 0.81 12.33
C HIS A 113 -11.45 1.05 12.32
N VAL A 114 -10.72 0.12 11.70
CA VAL A 114 -9.30 0.26 11.35
C VAL A 114 -9.16 0.15 9.84
N PHE A 115 -8.35 0.99 9.25
CA PHE A 115 -8.00 0.98 7.84
C PHE A 115 -6.49 0.88 7.67
N VAL A 116 -6.04 -0.05 6.83
CA VAL A 116 -4.62 -0.32 6.50
C VAL A 116 -4.50 -0.44 4.98
N CYS A 117 -3.58 0.31 4.36
CA CYS A 117 -3.38 0.24 2.92
C CYS A 117 -1.90 0.36 2.57
N PHE A 118 -1.35 -0.69 1.95
CA PHE A 118 0.06 -0.79 1.51
C PHE A 118 1.06 -0.61 2.68
N VAL A 119 0.80 -1.30 3.78
CA VAL A 119 1.61 -1.22 5.01
C VAL A 119 2.18 -2.57 5.39
N LEU A 120 1.35 -3.62 5.38
CA LEU A 120 1.75 -4.93 5.88
C LEU A 120 2.89 -5.53 5.06
N GLU A 121 2.96 -5.22 3.77
CA GLU A 121 4.03 -5.64 2.87
C GLU A 121 5.43 -5.18 3.31
N HIS A 122 5.51 -4.14 4.14
CA HIS A 122 6.76 -3.57 4.65
C HIS A 122 7.13 -4.05 6.05
N LEU A 123 6.31 -4.89 6.68
CA LEU A 123 6.52 -5.32 8.06
C LEU A 123 7.17 -6.71 8.13
N VAL A 124 8.15 -6.85 9.04
CA VAL A 124 8.76 -8.15 9.35
C VAL A 124 7.74 -9.08 10.03
N HIS A 125 6.91 -8.51 10.91
CA HIS A 125 5.92 -9.22 11.72
C HIS A 125 4.51 -8.65 11.53
N PRO A 126 3.89 -8.80 10.34
CA PRO A 126 2.57 -8.24 10.05
C PRO A 126 1.47 -8.78 10.96
N ASP A 127 1.62 -10.01 11.46
CA ASP A 127 0.68 -10.63 12.42
C ASP A 127 0.72 -9.96 13.81
N GLU A 128 1.88 -9.49 14.28
CA GLU A 128 1.99 -8.74 15.53
C GLU A 128 1.33 -7.36 15.40
N ALA A 129 1.57 -6.65 14.29
CA ALA A 129 0.90 -5.39 14.00
C ALA A 129 -0.62 -5.55 13.94
N LEU A 130 -1.12 -6.60 13.28
CA LEU A 130 -2.56 -6.89 13.22
C LEU A 130 -3.15 -7.17 14.61
N ARG A 131 -2.44 -7.90 15.50
CA ARG A 131 -2.90 -8.11 16.89
C ARG A 131 -2.95 -6.79 17.68
N ALA A 132 -1.97 -5.89 17.49
CA ALA A 132 -2.00 -4.56 18.10
C ALA A 132 -3.19 -3.72 17.60
N LEU A 133 -3.51 -3.78 16.30
CA LEU A 133 -4.67 -3.14 15.69
C LEU A 133 -5.99 -3.73 16.21
N MET A 134 -6.08 -5.06 16.34
CA MET A 134 -7.27 -5.71 16.93
C MET A 134 -7.54 -5.24 18.37
N ARG A 135 -6.50 -5.07 19.19
CA ARG A 135 -6.65 -4.58 20.57
C ARG A 135 -7.37 -3.24 20.65
N VAL A 136 -7.15 -2.35 19.70
CA VAL A 136 -7.75 -1.01 19.70
C VAL A 136 -9.10 -0.97 19.01
N LEU A 137 -9.52 -2.01 18.30
CA LEU A 137 -10.88 -2.16 17.79
C LEU A 137 -11.83 -2.52 18.92
N ARG A 138 -13.04 -1.94 18.90
CA ARG A 138 -14.13 -2.38 19.78
C ARG A 138 -14.63 -3.78 19.38
N PRO A 139 -15.22 -4.54 20.29
CA PRO A 139 -15.91 -5.78 19.93
C PRO A 139 -16.93 -5.54 18.81
N GLY A 140 -16.86 -6.34 17.75
CA GLY A 140 -17.67 -6.17 16.53
C GLY A 140 -17.24 -5.02 15.62
N GLY A 141 -16.17 -4.30 15.95
CA GLY A 141 -15.53 -3.32 15.05
C GLY A 141 -14.93 -4.00 13.82
N THR A 142 -14.67 -3.24 12.76
CA THR A 142 -14.18 -3.81 11.50
C THR A 142 -12.78 -3.34 11.17
N ILE A 143 -12.03 -4.19 10.48
CA ILE A 143 -10.77 -3.83 9.84
C ILE A 143 -10.89 -3.98 8.33
N THR A 144 -10.37 -3.01 7.60
CA THR A 144 -10.17 -3.07 6.15
C THR A 144 -8.66 -3.05 5.87
N VAL A 145 -8.18 -4.02 5.10
CA VAL A 145 -6.78 -4.12 4.68
C VAL A 145 -6.71 -4.18 3.17
N ILE A 146 -5.86 -3.36 2.56
CA ILE A 146 -5.60 -3.36 1.11
C ILE A 146 -4.11 -3.53 0.89
N GLU A 147 -3.72 -4.57 0.12
CA GLU A 147 -2.31 -4.86 -0.18
C GLU A 147 -2.14 -5.28 -1.63
N GLY A 148 -0.93 -5.04 -2.15
CA GLY A 148 -0.54 -5.44 -3.49
C GLY A 148 -0.06 -6.88 -3.57
N ASP A 149 0.05 -7.38 -4.80
CA ASP A 149 0.63 -8.68 -5.12
C ASP A 149 1.47 -8.59 -6.38
N HIS A 150 2.75 -8.31 -6.22
CA HIS A 150 3.65 -8.09 -7.36
C HIS A 150 3.83 -9.34 -8.24
N GLY A 151 3.70 -10.53 -7.65
CA GLY A 151 3.72 -11.79 -8.37
C GLY A 151 2.44 -12.09 -9.17
N SER A 152 1.40 -11.23 -9.11
CA SER A 152 0.21 -11.32 -9.95
C SER A 152 0.32 -10.53 -11.25
N THR A 153 1.50 -9.98 -11.55
CA THR A 153 1.74 -9.16 -12.74
C THR A 153 1.84 -10.03 -13.99
N PHE A 154 1.07 -9.72 -15.02
CA PHE A 154 1.25 -10.24 -16.36
C PHE A 154 0.95 -9.16 -17.40
N PHE A 155 1.57 -9.28 -18.58
CA PHE A 155 1.53 -8.23 -19.59
C PHE A 155 1.79 -8.78 -21.00
N HIS A 156 1.42 -7.99 -22.01
CA HIS A 156 1.75 -8.23 -23.41
C HIS A 156 2.48 -6.99 -23.97
N PRO A 157 3.53 -7.15 -24.79
CA PRO A 157 4.18 -8.42 -25.19
C PRO A 157 4.86 -9.12 -24.00
N HIS A 158 4.83 -10.45 -24.00
CA HIS A 158 5.54 -11.24 -22.99
C HIS A 158 7.06 -11.03 -23.09
N SER A 159 7.74 -10.89 -21.95
CA SER A 159 9.20 -10.81 -21.88
C SER A 159 9.70 -11.42 -20.58
N GLU A 160 10.54 -12.46 -20.71
CA GLU A 160 11.24 -13.06 -19.56
C GLU A 160 12.19 -12.06 -18.88
N LYS A 161 12.78 -11.12 -19.63
CA LYS A 161 13.67 -10.09 -19.08
C LYS A 161 12.89 -9.12 -18.21
N ALA A 162 11.71 -8.70 -18.67
CA ALA A 162 10.82 -7.85 -17.87
C ALA A 162 10.35 -8.57 -16.60
N HIS A 163 9.94 -9.84 -16.67
CA HIS A 163 9.57 -10.64 -15.49
C HIS A 163 10.74 -10.74 -14.51
N ARG A 164 11.95 -11.04 -15.00
CA ARG A 164 13.15 -11.09 -14.15
C ARG A 164 13.43 -9.76 -13.44
N THR A 165 13.18 -8.63 -14.10
CA THR A 165 13.34 -7.31 -13.51
C THR A 165 12.29 -7.04 -12.41
N ILE A 166 11.04 -7.48 -12.61
CA ILE A 166 9.98 -7.45 -11.58
C ILE A 166 10.36 -8.36 -10.41
N ASP A 167 10.88 -9.56 -10.66
CA ASP A 167 11.35 -10.47 -9.62
C ASP A 167 12.46 -9.86 -8.77
N CYS A 168 13.32 -9.02 -9.35
CA CYS A 168 14.33 -8.29 -8.58
C CYS A 168 13.68 -7.35 -7.54
N LEU A 169 12.61 -6.63 -7.87
CA LEU A 169 11.86 -5.82 -6.90
C LEU A 169 11.33 -6.70 -5.75
N VAL A 170 10.70 -7.84 -6.07
CA VAL A 170 10.21 -8.80 -5.07
C VAL A 170 11.34 -9.29 -4.16
N GLN A 171 12.50 -9.64 -4.73
CA GLN A 171 13.66 -10.11 -3.97
C GLN A 171 14.29 -9.00 -3.12
N VAL A 172 14.37 -7.76 -3.61
CA VAL A 172 14.86 -6.60 -2.85
C VAL A 172 13.96 -6.36 -1.63
N GLN A 173 12.64 -6.42 -1.80
CA GLN A 173 11.70 -6.26 -0.71
C GLN A 173 11.81 -7.41 0.32
N ALA A 174 11.93 -8.65 -0.15
CA ALA A 174 12.16 -9.81 0.71
C ALA A 174 13.51 -9.74 1.46
N HIS A 175 14.56 -9.19 0.83
CA HIS A 175 15.84 -8.96 1.49
C HIS A 175 15.74 -7.95 2.65
N GLY A 176 14.84 -6.96 2.52
CA GLY A 176 14.43 -6.06 3.60
C GLY A 176 13.43 -6.69 4.57
N SER A 177 13.15 -8.00 4.48
CA SER A 177 12.17 -8.73 5.31
C SER A 177 10.70 -8.33 5.10
N GLY A 178 10.39 -7.64 4.00
CA GLY A 178 9.03 -7.38 3.54
C GLY A 178 8.47 -8.53 2.68
N ASP A 179 7.20 -8.44 2.31
CA ASP A 179 6.51 -9.43 1.46
C ASP A 179 5.73 -8.75 0.33
N ALA A 180 6.35 -8.61 -0.84
CA ALA A 180 5.76 -8.04 -2.05
C ALA A 180 4.51 -8.77 -2.56
N ASN A 181 4.22 -9.95 -2.02
CA ASN A 181 3.09 -10.81 -2.41
C ASN A 181 2.08 -10.99 -1.27
N ILE A 182 2.12 -10.15 -0.24
CA ILE A 182 1.30 -10.30 0.96
C ILE A 182 -0.20 -10.26 0.66
N GLY A 183 -0.61 -9.56 -0.40
CA GLY A 183 -2.01 -9.43 -0.79
C GLY A 183 -2.72 -10.78 -0.93
N ARG A 184 -2.10 -11.77 -1.59
CA ARG A 184 -2.65 -13.13 -1.75
C ARG A 184 -2.76 -13.90 -0.43
N ARG A 185 -2.10 -13.42 0.62
CA ARG A 185 -2.04 -14.06 1.95
C ARG A 185 -2.98 -13.41 2.97
N LEU A 186 -3.75 -12.38 2.60
CA LEU A 186 -4.61 -11.66 3.55
C LEU A 186 -5.61 -12.58 4.26
N PHE A 187 -6.26 -13.50 3.56
CA PHE A 187 -7.22 -14.42 4.19
C PHE A 187 -6.58 -15.27 5.30
N PRO A 188 -5.52 -16.07 5.05
CA PRO A 188 -4.89 -16.87 6.10
C PRO A 188 -4.23 -16.01 7.18
N LEU A 189 -3.72 -14.81 6.85
CA LEU A 189 -3.08 -13.91 7.79
C LEU A 189 -4.10 -13.36 8.80
N LEU A 190 -5.22 -12.80 8.32
CA LEU A 190 -6.28 -12.23 9.15
C LEU A 190 -6.98 -13.31 10.01
N THR A 191 -7.24 -14.48 9.43
CA THR A 191 -7.84 -15.61 10.16
C THR A 191 -6.91 -16.10 11.29
N ARG A 192 -5.60 -16.20 11.04
CA ARG A 192 -4.62 -16.67 12.03
C ARG A 192 -4.52 -15.76 13.26
N VAL A 193 -4.69 -14.46 13.09
CA VAL A 193 -4.67 -13.53 14.23
C VAL A 193 -5.99 -13.49 15.00
N GLY A 194 -7.03 -14.22 14.55
CA GLY A 194 -8.28 -14.37 15.28
C GLY A 194 -9.41 -13.44 14.82
N LEU A 195 -9.24 -12.74 13.68
CA LEU A 195 -10.32 -11.96 13.07
C LEU A 195 -11.41 -12.87 12.48
N LEU A 196 -12.64 -12.43 12.61
CA LEU A 196 -13.84 -13.16 12.19
C LEU A 196 -14.40 -12.59 10.89
N ASP A 197 -15.26 -13.36 10.21
CA ASP A 197 -15.98 -12.96 8.99
C ASP A 197 -15.04 -12.42 7.91
N VAL A 198 -13.83 -13.00 7.79
CA VAL A 198 -12.81 -12.54 6.83
C VAL A 198 -13.31 -12.74 5.40
N GLN A 199 -13.44 -11.65 4.66
CA GLN A 199 -13.78 -11.63 3.26
C GLN A 199 -12.66 -10.94 2.48
N VAL A 200 -12.18 -11.59 1.41
CA VAL A 200 -11.14 -11.04 0.54
C VAL A 200 -11.66 -10.93 -0.88
N SER A 201 -11.51 -9.75 -1.48
CA SER A 201 -11.88 -9.51 -2.88
C SER A 201 -10.68 -9.04 -3.69
N PRO A 202 -10.37 -9.68 -4.83
CA PRO A 202 -9.35 -9.18 -5.74
C PRO A 202 -9.83 -7.87 -6.38
N ARG A 203 -8.91 -6.92 -6.53
CA ARG A 203 -9.07 -5.63 -7.20
C ARG A 203 -8.17 -5.63 -8.41
N PHE A 204 -8.74 -6.05 -9.54
CA PHE A 204 -7.98 -6.33 -10.74
C PHE A 204 -7.78 -5.09 -11.59
N VAL A 205 -6.52 -4.77 -11.86
CA VAL A 205 -6.10 -3.76 -12.83
C VAL A 205 -5.93 -4.41 -14.18
N TYR A 206 -6.57 -3.86 -15.20
CA TYR A 206 -6.31 -4.14 -16.61
C TYR A 206 -6.13 -2.82 -17.34
N ALA A 207 -4.94 -2.57 -17.85
CA ALA A 207 -4.58 -1.35 -18.56
C ALA A 207 -4.20 -1.67 -20.01
N ASP A 208 -4.79 -0.93 -20.94
CA ASP A 208 -4.48 -0.91 -22.35
C ASP A 208 -4.76 0.48 -22.92
N ARG A 209 -4.52 0.71 -24.20
CA ARG A 209 -4.69 2.02 -24.84
C ARG A 209 -6.12 2.58 -24.77
N SER A 210 -7.15 1.74 -24.58
CA SER A 210 -8.53 2.22 -24.38
C SER A 210 -8.74 2.87 -23.02
N ARG A 211 -7.78 2.70 -22.10
CA ARG A 211 -7.76 3.21 -20.73
C ARG A 211 -6.50 4.04 -20.45
N PRO A 212 -6.27 5.16 -21.16
CA PRO A 212 -5.00 5.90 -21.11
C PRO A 212 -4.64 6.41 -19.72
N ARG A 213 -5.65 6.72 -18.88
CA ARG A 213 -5.43 7.11 -17.47
C ARG A 213 -4.80 5.96 -16.66
N TRP A 214 -5.16 4.71 -16.95
CA TRP A 214 -4.60 3.54 -16.26
C TRP A 214 -3.20 3.21 -16.77
N VAL A 215 -2.96 3.37 -18.07
CA VAL A 215 -1.63 3.19 -18.65
C VAL A 215 -0.67 4.23 -18.09
N ASP A 216 -1.03 5.51 -18.09
CA ASP A 216 -0.17 6.58 -17.56
C ASP A 216 -0.03 6.51 -16.04
N GLY A 217 -1.13 6.50 -15.31
CA GLY A 217 -1.13 6.62 -13.85
C GLY A 217 -0.66 5.34 -13.15
N PHE A 218 -1.15 4.16 -13.58
CA PHE A 218 -0.78 2.92 -12.92
C PHE A 218 0.43 2.25 -13.57
N THR A 219 0.38 1.94 -14.87
CA THR A 219 1.47 1.18 -15.49
C THR A 219 2.78 1.97 -15.48
N ASN A 220 2.78 3.21 -15.97
CA ASN A 220 4.01 4.01 -16.08
C ASN A 220 4.42 4.64 -14.74
N LYS A 221 3.57 5.52 -14.18
CA LYS A 221 3.93 6.36 -13.03
C LYS A 221 3.95 5.59 -11.71
N THR A 222 3.25 4.45 -11.62
CA THR A 222 3.22 3.63 -10.40
C THR A 222 4.10 2.40 -10.54
N PHE A 223 3.72 1.43 -11.37
CA PHE A 223 4.36 0.12 -11.36
C PHE A 223 5.76 0.15 -11.96
N ILE A 224 5.94 0.68 -13.16
CA ILE A 224 7.27 0.77 -13.80
C ILE A 224 8.19 1.65 -12.96
N ALA A 225 7.73 2.79 -12.46
CA ALA A 225 8.53 3.66 -11.59
C ALA A 225 8.97 2.96 -10.29
N MET A 226 8.08 2.15 -9.69
CA MET A 226 8.40 1.34 -8.51
C MET A 226 9.46 0.28 -8.82
N VAL A 227 9.35 -0.43 -9.96
CA VAL A 227 10.37 -1.38 -10.40
C VAL A 227 11.70 -0.63 -10.63
N GLU A 228 11.69 0.49 -11.36
CA GLU A 228 12.90 1.31 -11.59
C GLU A 228 13.57 1.75 -10.28
N GLY A 229 12.79 2.06 -9.25
CA GLY A 229 13.29 2.40 -7.91
C GLY A 229 14.12 1.30 -7.23
N ALA A 230 13.88 0.04 -7.59
CA ALA A 230 14.63 -1.10 -7.05
C ALA A 230 16.00 -1.33 -7.71
N ARG A 231 16.34 -0.57 -8.78
CA ARG A 231 17.54 -0.78 -9.62
C ARG A 231 18.83 -0.87 -8.80
N GLU A 232 19.14 0.17 -8.02
CA GLU A 232 20.41 0.25 -7.30
C GLU A 232 20.58 -0.90 -6.30
N ALA A 233 19.51 -1.23 -5.59
CA ALA A 233 19.50 -2.35 -4.64
C ALA A 233 19.69 -3.68 -5.37
N SER A 234 19.01 -3.90 -6.50
CA SER A 234 19.11 -5.11 -7.31
C SER A 234 20.53 -5.35 -7.84
N LEU A 235 21.17 -4.30 -8.36
CA LEU A 235 22.55 -4.36 -8.85
C LEU A 235 23.54 -4.60 -7.70
N ARG A 236 23.40 -3.90 -6.57
CA ARG A 236 24.24 -4.06 -5.39
C ARG A 236 24.16 -5.46 -4.78
N LEU A 237 22.97 -6.07 -4.78
CA LEU A 237 22.73 -7.44 -4.30
C LEU A 237 23.14 -8.51 -5.33
N GLY A 238 23.56 -8.13 -6.53
CA GLY A 238 23.95 -9.07 -7.59
C GLY A 238 22.81 -9.91 -8.15
N LEU A 239 21.57 -9.44 -8.02
CA LEU A 239 20.37 -10.15 -8.49
C LEU A 239 20.28 -10.16 -10.02
N ILE A 240 20.80 -9.11 -10.67
CA ILE A 240 20.75 -8.91 -12.11
C ILE A 240 21.94 -8.05 -12.55
N ARG A 241 22.37 -8.19 -13.81
CA ARG A 241 23.38 -7.31 -14.40
C ARG A 241 22.73 -6.04 -14.95
N GLN A 242 23.55 -4.98 -15.12
CA GLN A 242 23.06 -3.69 -15.58
C GLN A 242 22.47 -3.72 -17.00
N ASP A 243 23.07 -4.49 -17.90
CA ASP A 243 22.57 -4.67 -19.28
C ASP A 243 21.22 -5.41 -19.31
N GLU A 244 21.10 -6.50 -18.55
CA GLU A 244 19.86 -7.28 -18.39
C GLU A 244 18.75 -6.42 -17.77
N TRP A 245 19.08 -5.60 -16.75
CA TRP A 245 18.14 -4.66 -16.15
C TRP A 245 17.60 -3.67 -17.16
N ALA A 246 18.50 -3.02 -17.95
CA ALA A 246 18.11 -2.03 -18.95
C ALA A 246 17.18 -2.61 -20.02
N GLU A 247 17.50 -3.82 -20.49
CA GLU A 247 16.66 -4.55 -21.46
C GLU A 247 15.30 -4.91 -20.84
N GLY A 248 15.28 -5.40 -19.60
CA GLY A 248 14.03 -5.77 -18.90
C GLY A 248 13.10 -4.57 -18.68
N ILE A 249 13.64 -3.41 -18.30
CA ILE A 249 12.87 -2.16 -18.19
C ILE A 249 12.36 -1.70 -19.56
N ALA A 250 13.18 -1.77 -20.60
CA ALA A 250 12.76 -1.42 -21.95
C ALA A 250 11.60 -2.30 -22.43
N ASP A 251 11.70 -3.62 -22.17
CA ASP A 251 10.65 -4.56 -22.50
C ASP A 251 9.38 -4.34 -21.66
N LEU A 252 9.50 -4.03 -20.37
CA LEU A 252 8.35 -3.73 -19.50
C LEU A 252 7.62 -2.48 -19.98
N LYS A 253 8.35 -1.45 -20.44
CA LYS A 253 7.76 -0.22 -21.00
C LYS A 253 6.96 -0.48 -22.28
N ARG A 254 7.24 -1.55 -23.02
CA ARG A 254 6.43 -1.93 -24.19
C ARG A 254 4.99 -2.31 -23.83
N ALA A 255 4.76 -2.81 -22.60
CA ALA A 255 3.41 -3.09 -22.12
C ALA A 255 2.52 -1.85 -21.98
N ALA A 256 3.10 -0.65 -22.00
CA ALA A 256 2.40 0.63 -21.95
C ALA A 256 2.21 1.28 -23.33
N LEU A 257 2.64 0.65 -24.44
CA LEU A 257 2.47 1.14 -25.79
C LEU A 257 1.09 0.75 -26.37
N ASP A 258 0.79 1.22 -27.58
CA ASP A 258 -0.52 1.10 -28.21
C ASP A 258 -1.06 -0.33 -28.37
N ASP A 259 -0.17 -1.30 -28.56
CA ASP A 259 -0.47 -2.74 -28.68
C ASP A 259 -0.20 -3.50 -27.38
N GLY A 260 0.21 -2.79 -26.33
CA GLY A 260 0.52 -3.38 -25.03
C GLY A 260 -0.69 -3.55 -24.13
N THR A 261 -0.58 -4.48 -23.19
CA THR A 261 -1.52 -4.64 -22.07
C THR A 261 -0.75 -4.92 -20.78
N PHE A 262 -1.30 -4.43 -19.65
CA PHE A 262 -0.72 -4.64 -18.34
C PHE A 262 -1.78 -5.04 -17.33
N CYS A 263 -1.51 -6.05 -16.54
CA CYS A 263 -2.40 -6.60 -15.53
C CYS A 263 -1.72 -6.70 -14.17
N TYR A 264 -2.49 -6.41 -13.12
CA TYR A 264 -2.04 -6.48 -11.72
C TYR A 264 -3.22 -6.71 -10.79
N THR A 265 -2.98 -7.35 -9.64
CA THR A 265 -4.03 -7.55 -8.65
C THR A 265 -3.65 -6.94 -7.29
N PHE A 266 -4.51 -6.09 -6.77
CA PHE A 266 -4.57 -5.80 -5.34
C PHE A 266 -5.58 -6.72 -4.67
N PHE A 267 -5.44 -6.91 -3.37
CA PHE A 267 -6.42 -7.62 -2.57
C PHE A 267 -6.94 -6.71 -1.48
N LYS A 268 -8.27 -6.61 -1.38
CA LYS A 268 -8.96 -5.91 -0.31
C LYS A 268 -9.62 -6.93 0.59
N ALA A 269 -9.25 -6.91 1.86
CA ALA A 269 -9.84 -7.73 2.89
C ALA A 269 -10.67 -6.88 3.85
N THR A 270 -11.80 -7.42 4.28
CA THR A 270 -12.58 -6.89 5.41
C THR A 270 -12.79 -8.01 6.42
N ALA A 271 -12.74 -7.67 7.70
CA ALA A 271 -12.95 -8.61 8.79
C ALA A 271 -13.50 -7.90 10.04
N ARG A 272 -13.89 -8.68 11.06
CA ARG A 272 -14.45 -8.20 12.34
C ARG A 272 -13.60 -8.65 13.52
N ALA A 273 -13.49 -7.77 14.53
CA ALA A 273 -12.86 -8.09 15.81
C ALA A 273 -13.82 -8.76 16.79
#